data_9ba16724f41edc11e161640b160ea5a2
#
_entry.id   9ba16724f41edc11e161640b160ea5a2
#
_cell.length_a   1.000
_cell.length_b   1.000
_cell.length_c   1.000
_cell.angle_alpha   90.00
_cell.angle_beta   90.00
_cell.angle_gamma   90.00
#
_symmetry.space_group_name_H-M   'P 1'
#
loop_
_entity.id
_entity.type
_entity.pdbx_description
1 polymer ?
#
loop_
_entity_poly.entity_id
_entity_poly.type
_entity_poly.pdbx_seq_one_letter_code
_entity_poly.pdbx_strand_id
1 'polypeptide(L)'
;MEQPKRDCQMVEYDKGGGRRLLVGYTDDRAKKDAYNREKGIRRLEKAYKHGALTKGNINKRGYNKFLSMDGEVKVAINYDCVADDSKWDGLKGYLTNTDIPIQDVYAAYHNLWHVERAFRIAKSKIEIRPMFHFTRKRIEAHICICFVALKVYKE
;
A
#
# COMPACT_ATOMS: atom_id res chain seq x y z
N MET A 1 -18.42 16.31 -3.51
CA MET A 1 -17.12 16.26 -4.21
C MET A 1 -16.08 16.87 -3.27
N GLU A 2 -15.31 16.06 -2.56
CA GLU A 2 -14.19 16.58 -1.77
C GLU A 2 -13.08 17.00 -2.71
N GLN A 3 -12.68 18.25 -2.61
CA GLN A 3 -11.52 18.79 -3.33
C GLN A 3 -10.26 18.02 -2.95
N PRO A 4 -9.34 17.75 -3.88
CA PRO A 4 -8.08 17.13 -3.56
C PRO A 4 -7.33 18.01 -2.54
N LYS A 5 -7.04 17.42 -1.38
CA LYS A 5 -6.27 18.06 -0.32
C LYS A 5 -4.92 18.54 -0.87
N ARG A 6 -4.66 19.80 -0.57
CA ARG A 6 -3.56 20.70 -0.88
C ARG A 6 -2.18 20.03 -0.93
N ASP A 7 -1.37 20.55 -1.84
CA ASP A 7 0.10 20.43 -1.92
C ASP A 7 0.67 19.05 -2.24
N CYS A 8 0.11 18.39 -3.26
CA CYS A 8 0.84 17.33 -3.93
C CYS A 8 1.70 17.93 -5.04
N GLN A 9 2.98 18.15 -4.78
CA GLN A 9 3.93 18.44 -5.85
C GLN A 9 4.12 17.16 -6.66
N MET A 10 3.74 17.20 -7.94
CA MET A 10 3.88 16.05 -8.83
C MET A 10 4.91 16.35 -9.91
N VAL A 11 5.77 15.38 -10.14
CA VAL A 11 6.78 15.39 -11.20
C VAL A 11 6.59 14.16 -12.07
N GLU A 12 6.75 14.35 -13.37
CA GLU A 12 6.65 13.31 -14.38
C GLU A 12 8.02 12.96 -14.93
N TYR A 13 8.28 11.66 -15.08
CA TYR A 13 9.48 11.12 -15.70
C TYR A 13 9.08 10.12 -16.79
N ASP A 14 9.58 10.33 -17.99
CA ASP A 14 9.46 9.33 -19.05
C ASP A 14 10.37 8.13 -18.76
N LYS A 15 9.80 6.93 -18.77
CA LYS A 15 10.51 5.67 -18.58
C LYS A 15 10.83 4.96 -19.90
N GLY A 16 10.40 5.53 -21.02
CA GLY A 16 10.47 4.90 -22.32
C GLY A 16 9.47 3.76 -22.52
N GLY A 17 9.28 3.35 -23.77
CA GLY A 17 8.30 2.30 -24.12
C GLY A 17 6.86 2.68 -23.83
N GLY A 18 6.49 3.96 -23.95
CA GLY A 18 5.14 4.46 -23.70
C GLY A 18 4.74 4.41 -22.21
N ARG A 19 5.70 4.38 -21.28
CA ARG A 19 5.44 4.37 -19.83
C ARG A 19 5.96 5.63 -19.17
N ARG A 20 5.12 6.23 -18.30
CA ARG A 20 5.44 7.41 -17.51
C ARG A 20 5.43 7.08 -16.03
N LEU A 21 6.40 7.59 -15.29
CA LEU A 21 6.45 7.53 -13.84
C LEU A 21 6.04 8.90 -13.28
N LEU A 22 4.94 8.94 -12.56
CA LEU A 22 4.47 10.11 -11.85
C LEU A 22 4.87 9.98 -10.39
N VAL A 23 5.62 10.95 -9.87
CA VAL A 23 6.05 10.96 -8.47
C VAL A 23 5.38 12.13 -7.77
N GLY A 24 4.63 11.84 -6.74
CA GLY A 24 3.98 12.83 -5.89
C GLY A 24 4.57 12.85 -4.48
N TYR A 25 4.61 14.04 -3.86
CA TYR A 25 5.00 14.23 -2.47
C TYR A 25 3.85 14.84 -1.67
N THR A 26 3.63 14.36 -0.45
CA THR A 26 2.70 14.98 0.51
C THR A 26 3.25 14.92 1.93
N ASP A 27 3.11 16.03 2.68
CA ASP A 27 3.59 16.14 4.07
C ASP A 27 2.89 15.16 5.01
N ASP A 28 1.57 14.95 4.84
CA ASP A 28 0.82 14.01 5.68
C ASP A 28 1.34 12.58 5.53
N ARG A 29 1.75 12.21 4.31
CA ARG A 29 2.37 10.93 4.05
C ARG A 29 3.77 10.85 4.67
N ALA A 30 4.58 11.91 4.53
CA ALA A 30 5.91 11.96 5.13
C ALA A 30 5.86 11.75 6.65
N LYS A 31 4.95 12.45 7.34
CA LYS A 31 4.71 12.27 8.77
C LYS A 31 4.30 10.84 9.11
N LYS A 32 3.41 10.25 8.32
CA LYS A 32 2.95 8.87 8.51
C LYS A 32 4.06 7.85 8.28
N ASP A 33 4.87 8.04 7.25
CA ASP A 33 5.98 7.14 6.92
C ASP A 33 7.05 7.21 8.02
N ALA A 34 7.42 8.40 8.49
CA ALA A 34 8.32 8.62 9.62
C ALA A 34 7.82 7.95 10.90
N TYR A 35 6.54 8.17 11.26
CA TYR A 35 5.92 7.54 12.43
C TYR A 35 5.94 6.01 12.36
N ASN A 36 5.59 5.46 11.20
CA ASN A 36 5.56 4.01 11.01
C ASN A 36 6.98 3.41 11.09
N ARG A 37 7.97 4.08 10.51
CA ARG A 37 9.38 3.68 10.60
C ARG A 37 9.86 3.66 12.04
N GLU A 38 9.63 4.74 12.79
CA GLU A 38 10.00 4.83 14.21
C GLU A 38 9.35 3.69 15.02
N LYS A 39 8.05 3.47 14.82
CA LYS A 39 7.34 2.35 15.47
C LYS A 39 7.92 0.98 15.11
N GLY A 40 8.36 0.81 13.86
CA GLY A 40 9.04 -0.40 13.39
C GLY A 40 10.39 -0.58 14.07
N ILE A 41 11.21 0.48 14.16
CA ILE A 41 12.52 0.48 14.82
C ILE A 41 12.38 0.14 16.29
N ARG A 42 11.46 0.77 17.02
CA ARG A 42 11.19 0.46 18.45
C ARG A 42 10.85 -1.03 18.66
N ARG A 43 10.16 -1.68 17.71
CA ARG A 43 9.90 -3.12 17.77
C ARG A 43 11.17 -3.95 17.58
N LEU A 44 12.03 -3.55 16.65
CA LEU A 44 13.32 -4.23 16.41
C LEU A 44 14.25 -4.06 17.63
N GLU A 45 14.34 -2.86 18.21
CA GLU A 45 15.12 -2.58 19.41
C GLU A 45 14.65 -3.44 20.60
N LYS A 46 13.32 -3.56 20.77
CA LYS A 46 12.75 -4.43 21.79
C LYS A 46 13.12 -5.89 21.56
N ALA A 47 12.99 -6.37 20.32
CA ALA A 47 13.37 -7.73 19.97
C ALA A 47 14.88 -7.97 20.13
N TYR A 48 15.72 -6.99 19.82
CA TYR A 48 17.16 -7.02 20.05
C TYR A 48 17.51 -7.17 21.53
N LYS A 49 16.91 -6.34 22.40
CA LYS A 49 17.10 -6.39 23.86
C LYS A 49 16.71 -7.72 24.47
N HIS A 50 15.72 -8.40 23.90
CA HIS A 50 15.27 -9.72 24.34
C HIS A 50 16.03 -10.88 23.69
N GLY A 51 17.05 -10.62 22.87
CA GLY A 51 17.82 -11.66 22.17
C GLY A 51 17.00 -12.47 21.16
N ALA A 52 15.86 -11.93 20.71
CA ALA A 52 14.94 -12.63 19.81
C ALA A 52 15.33 -12.51 18.32
N LEU A 53 16.35 -11.71 17.99
CA LEU A 53 16.79 -11.53 16.60
C LEU A 53 17.84 -12.59 16.23
N THR A 54 17.59 -13.27 15.13
CA THR A 54 18.46 -14.29 14.55
C THR A 54 18.87 -13.93 13.13
N LYS A 55 19.88 -14.59 12.55
CA LYS A 55 20.27 -14.44 11.13
C LYS A 55 19.10 -14.60 10.17
N GLY A 56 18.14 -15.47 10.47
CA GLY A 56 16.94 -15.69 9.66
C GLY A 56 15.99 -14.50 9.60
N ASN A 57 16.10 -13.57 10.55
CA ASN A 57 15.33 -12.34 10.53
C ASN A 57 15.86 -11.28 9.54
N ILE A 58 17.11 -11.42 9.05
CA ILE A 58 17.70 -10.50 8.10
C ILE A 58 17.11 -10.78 6.72
N ASN A 59 16.24 -9.89 6.27
CA ASN A 59 15.63 -9.97 4.94
C ASN A 59 15.18 -8.58 4.48
N LYS A 60 14.79 -8.45 3.19
CA LYS A 60 14.35 -7.17 2.60
C LYS A 60 12.86 -6.85 2.84
N ARG A 61 12.16 -7.56 3.74
CA ARG A 61 10.73 -7.40 3.96
C ARG A 61 10.44 -6.52 5.19
N GLY A 62 9.56 -5.54 5.01
CA GLY A 62 9.15 -4.66 6.09
C GLY A 62 10.33 -3.97 6.77
N TYR A 63 10.33 -3.92 8.10
CA TYR A 63 11.39 -3.28 8.89
C TYR A 63 12.63 -4.14 9.07
N ASN A 64 12.56 -5.44 8.75
CA ASN A 64 13.72 -6.33 8.79
C ASN A 64 14.82 -5.92 7.81
N LYS A 65 14.51 -5.08 6.83
CA LYS A 65 15.49 -4.47 5.91
C LYS A 65 16.54 -3.62 6.63
N PHE A 66 16.26 -3.18 7.86
CA PHE A 66 17.18 -2.41 8.70
C PHE A 66 18.11 -3.27 9.55
N LEU A 67 17.98 -4.59 9.48
CA LEU A 67 18.86 -5.50 10.19
C LEU A 67 20.09 -5.83 9.35
N SER A 68 21.26 -5.80 9.98
CA SER A 68 22.54 -6.20 9.39
C SER A 68 23.28 -7.13 10.34
N MET A 69 24.32 -7.78 9.81
CA MET A 69 25.24 -8.55 10.64
C MET A 69 26.29 -7.60 11.25
N ASP A 70 26.51 -7.74 12.54
CA ASP A 70 27.64 -7.14 13.24
C ASP A 70 28.62 -8.24 13.61
N GLY A 71 29.70 -8.34 12.80
CA GLY A 71 30.60 -9.48 12.84
C GLY A 71 29.93 -10.79 12.36
N GLU A 72 30.43 -11.94 12.82
CA GLU A 72 29.95 -13.24 12.36
C GLU A 72 28.70 -13.76 13.09
N VAL A 73 28.37 -13.21 14.25
CA VAL A 73 27.39 -13.83 15.17
C VAL A 73 26.26 -12.91 15.57
N LYS A 74 26.44 -11.59 15.62
CA LYS A 74 25.45 -10.66 16.15
C LYS A 74 24.63 -10.00 15.05
N VAL A 75 23.33 -9.87 15.28
CA VAL A 75 22.41 -9.09 14.44
C VAL A 75 22.31 -7.70 15.04
N ALA A 76 22.51 -6.65 14.25
CA ALA A 76 22.42 -5.26 14.68
C ALA A 76 21.41 -4.49 13.82
N ILE A 77 20.96 -3.33 14.33
CA ILE A 77 20.12 -2.40 13.56
C ILE A 77 21.04 -1.43 12.85
N ASN A 78 20.96 -1.37 11.52
CA ASN A 78 21.72 -0.46 10.69
C ASN A 78 20.98 0.89 10.59
N TYR A 79 21.41 1.87 11.38
CA TYR A 79 20.81 3.20 11.41
C TYR A 79 21.13 4.02 10.16
N ASP A 80 22.19 3.72 9.42
CA ASP A 80 22.48 4.38 8.13
C ASP A 80 21.42 4.01 7.11
N CYS A 81 21.04 2.73 7.05
CA CYS A 81 19.90 2.30 6.22
C CYS A 81 18.58 2.96 6.64
N VAL A 82 18.38 3.22 7.93
CA VAL A 82 17.20 3.93 8.43
C VAL A 82 17.20 5.39 7.96
N ALA A 83 18.37 6.06 8.03
CA ALA A 83 18.53 7.43 7.56
C ALA A 83 18.34 7.54 6.04
N ASP A 84 18.86 6.59 5.28
CA ASP A 84 18.66 6.55 3.82
C ASP A 84 17.19 6.31 3.44
N ASP A 85 16.50 5.44 4.18
CA ASP A 85 15.07 5.20 3.96
C ASP A 85 14.22 6.44 4.23
N SER A 86 14.63 7.28 5.17
CA SER A 86 13.91 8.52 5.52
C SER A 86 13.86 9.55 4.39
N LYS A 87 14.81 9.51 3.45
CA LYS A 87 14.86 10.38 2.27
C LYS A 87 13.66 10.17 1.33
N TRP A 88 13.01 9.03 1.42
CA TRP A 88 11.87 8.65 0.59
C TRP A 88 10.51 8.92 1.25
N ASP A 89 10.49 9.50 2.45
CA ASP A 89 9.26 9.80 3.16
C ASP A 89 8.39 10.79 2.37
N GLY A 90 7.11 10.54 2.34
CA GLY A 90 6.14 11.37 1.65
C GLY A 90 6.06 11.13 0.16
N LEU A 91 7.00 10.42 -0.44
CA LEU A 91 7.00 10.14 -1.87
C LEU A 91 6.09 8.97 -2.22
N LYS A 92 5.40 9.09 -3.35
CA LYS A 92 4.60 8.03 -3.95
C LYS A 92 4.73 8.05 -5.46
N GLY A 93 5.12 6.91 -6.04
CA GLY A 93 5.24 6.74 -7.48
C GLY A 93 4.04 6.01 -8.07
N TYR A 94 3.60 6.46 -9.26
CA TYR A 94 2.59 5.82 -10.07
C TYR A 94 3.17 5.56 -11.46
N LEU A 95 3.17 4.31 -11.87
CA LEU A 95 3.59 3.94 -13.22
C LEU A 95 2.34 3.77 -14.09
N THR A 96 2.28 4.52 -15.19
CA THR A 96 1.16 4.46 -16.13
C THR A 96 1.66 4.40 -17.57
N ASN A 97 0.82 3.84 -18.44
CA ASN A 97 1.01 3.82 -19.90
C ASN A 97 -0.06 4.66 -20.62
N THR A 98 -0.82 5.47 -19.87
CA THR A 98 -1.85 6.35 -20.42
C THR A 98 -1.31 7.75 -20.67
N ASP A 99 -1.88 8.47 -21.64
CA ASP A 99 -1.48 9.85 -21.97
C ASP A 99 -2.39 10.90 -21.31
N ILE A 100 -3.27 10.48 -20.39
CA ILE A 100 -4.16 11.40 -19.66
C ILE A 100 -3.37 12.33 -18.74
N PRO A 101 -3.88 13.54 -18.42
CA PRO A 101 -3.23 14.50 -17.52
C PRO A 101 -2.87 13.88 -16.16
N ILE A 102 -1.79 14.37 -15.55
CA ILE A 102 -1.28 13.88 -14.26
C ILE A 102 -2.35 13.95 -13.17
N GLN A 103 -3.13 15.03 -13.13
CA GLN A 103 -4.19 15.24 -12.16
C GLN A 103 -5.27 14.15 -12.26
N ASP A 104 -5.60 13.72 -13.49
CA ASP A 104 -6.61 12.71 -13.74
C ASP A 104 -6.12 11.32 -13.35
N VAL A 105 -4.83 11.01 -13.61
CA VAL A 105 -4.21 9.76 -13.11
C VAL A 105 -4.28 9.71 -11.58
N TYR A 106 -3.93 10.81 -10.93
CA TYR A 106 -3.96 10.91 -9.48
C TYR A 106 -5.39 10.76 -8.93
N ALA A 107 -6.35 11.47 -9.51
CA ALA A 107 -7.76 11.39 -9.13
C ALA A 107 -8.32 9.98 -9.34
N ALA A 108 -8.04 9.35 -10.48
CA ALA A 108 -8.44 7.97 -10.75
C ALA A 108 -7.88 7.00 -9.72
N TYR A 109 -6.60 7.13 -9.37
CA TYR A 109 -5.98 6.30 -8.34
C TYR A 109 -6.59 6.53 -6.95
N HIS A 110 -6.86 7.78 -6.59
CA HIS A 110 -7.53 8.09 -5.31
C HIS A 110 -8.95 7.53 -5.24
N ASN A 111 -9.62 7.39 -6.37
CA ASN A 111 -10.95 6.79 -6.42
C ASN A 111 -10.96 5.27 -6.28
N LEU A 112 -9.82 4.58 -6.36
CA LEU A 112 -9.75 3.12 -6.19
C LEU A 112 -10.25 2.65 -4.82
N TRP A 113 -10.18 3.47 -3.78
CA TRP A 113 -10.71 3.11 -2.47
C TRP A 113 -12.24 2.87 -2.49
N HIS A 114 -12.98 3.51 -3.42
CA HIS A 114 -14.40 3.25 -3.63
C HIS A 114 -14.63 1.82 -4.11
N VAL A 115 -13.76 1.33 -5.00
CA VAL A 115 -13.81 -0.05 -5.49
C VAL A 115 -13.48 -1.03 -4.38
N GLU A 116 -12.42 -0.77 -3.61
CA GLU A 116 -12.06 -1.59 -2.44
C GLU A 116 -13.18 -1.64 -1.41
N ARG A 117 -13.83 -0.49 -1.14
CA ARG A 117 -14.98 -0.40 -0.24
C ARG A 117 -16.17 -1.22 -0.77
N ALA A 118 -16.45 -1.13 -2.07
CA ALA A 118 -17.52 -1.91 -2.70
C ALA A 118 -17.26 -3.42 -2.55
N PHE A 119 -16.04 -3.89 -2.82
CA PHE A 119 -15.68 -5.29 -2.61
C PHE A 119 -15.76 -5.71 -1.14
N ARG A 120 -15.39 -4.83 -0.22
CA ARG A 120 -15.51 -5.12 1.22
C ARG A 120 -16.96 -5.30 1.61
N ILE A 121 -17.86 -4.41 1.17
CA ILE A 121 -19.30 -4.52 1.41
C ILE A 121 -19.86 -5.80 0.80
N ALA A 122 -19.51 -6.10 -0.45
CA ALA A 122 -19.94 -7.32 -1.12
C ALA A 122 -19.53 -8.59 -0.36
N LYS A 123 -18.32 -8.61 0.20
CA LYS A 123 -17.81 -9.77 0.95
C LYS A 123 -18.39 -9.89 2.36
N SER A 124 -18.63 -8.76 3.05
CA SER A 124 -18.96 -8.77 4.49
C SER A 124 -20.43 -8.49 4.80
N LYS A 125 -21.14 -7.72 3.96
CA LYS A 125 -22.54 -7.35 4.20
C LYS A 125 -23.50 -8.11 3.29
N ILE A 126 -23.10 -8.35 2.05
CA ILE A 126 -23.93 -9.03 1.05
C ILE A 126 -23.60 -10.53 1.00
N GLU A 127 -22.50 -10.92 1.67
CA GLU A 127 -22.08 -12.33 1.82
C GLU A 127 -21.91 -13.06 0.47
N ILE A 128 -21.34 -12.37 -0.53
CA ILE A 128 -21.00 -13.02 -1.80
C ILE A 128 -20.10 -14.25 -1.62
N ARG A 129 -19.45 -14.37 -0.45
CA ARG A 129 -18.65 -15.52 -0.02
C ARG A 129 -18.99 -15.86 1.44
N PRO A 130 -19.00 -17.16 1.82
CA PRO A 130 -18.71 -18.35 1.00
C PRO A 130 -19.84 -18.66 -0.01
N MET A 131 -19.45 -19.22 -1.17
CA MET A 131 -20.38 -19.62 -2.22
C MET A 131 -20.57 -21.13 -2.17
N PHE A 132 -21.80 -21.56 -1.88
CA PHE A 132 -22.15 -23.00 -1.76
C PHE A 132 -22.77 -23.60 -3.02
N HIS A 133 -22.69 -22.88 -4.16
CA HIS A 133 -23.24 -23.34 -5.43
C HIS A 133 -22.15 -23.97 -6.30
N PHE A 134 -22.47 -25.12 -6.92
CA PHE A 134 -21.52 -25.89 -7.73
C PHE A 134 -21.84 -25.83 -9.25
N THR A 135 -23.07 -25.48 -9.61
CA THR A 135 -23.45 -25.38 -11.04
C THR A 135 -23.26 -23.95 -11.54
N ARG A 136 -22.76 -23.82 -12.77
CA ARG A 136 -22.48 -22.51 -13.39
C ARG A 136 -23.68 -21.55 -13.33
N LYS A 137 -24.87 -22.03 -13.70
CA LYS A 137 -26.10 -21.21 -13.68
C LYS A 137 -26.41 -20.64 -12.29
N ARG A 138 -26.26 -21.45 -11.22
CA ARG A 138 -26.51 -21.00 -9.85
C ARG A 138 -25.43 -20.03 -9.36
N ILE A 139 -24.17 -20.24 -9.77
CA ILE A 139 -23.07 -19.32 -9.47
C ILE A 139 -23.32 -17.96 -10.10
N GLU A 140 -23.67 -17.93 -11.39
CA GLU A 140 -23.98 -16.71 -12.13
C GLU A 140 -25.18 -15.97 -11.53
N ALA A 141 -26.26 -16.69 -11.19
CA ALA A 141 -27.44 -16.12 -10.53
C ALA A 141 -27.09 -15.51 -9.16
N HIS A 142 -26.35 -16.23 -8.32
CA HIS A 142 -25.91 -15.74 -7.03
C HIS A 142 -25.07 -14.45 -7.16
N ILE A 143 -24.11 -14.43 -8.07
CA ILE A 143 -23.27 -13.26 -8.34
C ILE A 143 -24.15 -12.08 -8.81
N CYS A 144 -25.08 -12.32 -9.73
CA CYS A 144 -25.98 -11.30 -10.26
C CYS A 144 -26.82 -10.66 -9.12
N ILE A 145 -27.44 -11.49 -8.28
CA ILE A 145 -28.23 -11.03 -7.14
C ILE A 145 -27.36 -10.19 -6.18
N CYS A 146 -26.13 -10.63 -5.88
CA CYS A 146 -25.21 -9.90 -5.04
C CYS A 146 -24.83 -8.53 -5.64
N PHE A 147 -24.63 -8.44 -6.96
CA PHE A 147 -24.35 -7.15 -7.61
C PHE A 147 -25.56 -6.20 -7.57
N VAL A 148 -26.77 -6.71 -7.80
CA VAL A 148 -27.99 -5.90 -7.66
C VAL A 148 -28.14 -5.40 -6.23
N ALA A 149 -27.97 -6.28 -5.23
CA ALA A 149 -28.00 -5.91 -3.82
C ALA A 149 -26.94 -4.86 -3.46
N LEU A 150 -25.70 -4.99 -4.02
CA LEU A 150 -24.63 -4.01 -3.82
C LEU A 150 -25.00 -2.65 -4.41
N LYS A 151 -25.63 -2.62 -5.59
CA LYS A 151 -26.10 -1.38 -6.21
C LYS A 151 -27.12 -0.69 -5.32
N VAL A 152 -28.16 -1.40 -4.91
CA VAL A 152 -29.21 -0.86 -4.01
C VAL A 152 -28.63 -0.39 -2.68
N TYR A 153 -27.67 -1.11 -2.11
CA TYR A 153 -27.01 -0.71 -0.85
C TYR A 153 -26.21 0.59 -0.95
N LYS A 154 -25.73 0.94 -2.16
CA LYS A 154 -24.90 2.14 -2.40
C LYS A 154 -25.70 3.39 -2.77
N GLU A 155 -26.96 3.26 -3.15
CA GLU A 155 -27.90 4.36 -3.36
C GLU A 155 -28.41 4.91 -2.04
#